data_6bb66fa08ce78c632de201ef06f16023
#
_entry.id   6bb66fa08ce78c632de201ef06f16023
#
_cell.length_a   1.000
_cell.length_b   1.000
_cell.length_c   1.000
_cell.angle_alpha   90.00
_cell.angle_beta   90.00
_cell.angle_gamma   90.00
#
_symmetry.space_group_name_H-M   'P 1'
#
loop_
_entity.id
_entity.type
_entity.pdbx_description
1 polymer ?
#
loop_
_entity_poly.entity_id
_entity_poly.type
_entity_poly.pdbx_seq_one_letter_code
_entity_poly.pdbx_strand_id
1 'polypeptide(L)'
;MPSKTSRRDFLAAGVSAGLLAPLAGATPAIGILKPQSGDAPPGAAVKLSYKTLGRTGLRVTSVGFGCMITSDPSVIERAADLGINYFDTARGYQHGNNERMVGAALGVKRKQIVLSTKTHAPDKAGMMQHLDQSLRELNTDYIDIWYLHGRSDPADIPDDHIEAQQLAKQQGKVRFIGVSTHSGQPQLIPWMIQKRVFDVVLAAYNFTMDPAMDQTVETAARAGLGVVAMKVMAGGSRSHRPGDPIAGKLAQPGAMLSALKWVVKNPNVATTIPSITDMDQLDENLKAMEHAYSSADAVILTAHLERIRPLYCRMCGACQGACREGLPVADVLRCLTYAEGYGQFALGRERYLELDQATTIRCVDCAGCTVDCPHGVHVASRMRRAQELFA
;
A
#
# COMPACT_ATOMS: atom_id res chain seq x y z
N MET A 1 53.77 1.23 20.41
CA MET A 1 52.69 0.39 20.90
C MET A 1 51.83 1.21 21.85
N PRO A 2 50.62 1.63 21.52
CA PRO A 2 49.73 2.24 22.51
C PRO A 2 48.71 1.20 23.01
N SER A 3 48.49 1.24 24.32
CA SER A 3 47.67 0.35 25.14
C SER A 3 46.19 0.53 24.86
N LYS A 4 45.47 -0.59 24.83
CA LYS A 4 44.00 -0.67 24.69
C LYS A 4 43.38 -0.34 26.06
N THR A 5 42.62 0.74 26.14
CA THR A 5 41.76 1.08 27.28
C THR A 5 40.42 0.35 27.15
N SER A 6 40.02 -0.36 28.19
CA SER A 6 38.80 -1.18 28.25
C SER A 6 37.56 -0.33 28.56
N ARG A 7 36.40 -0.69 28.02
CA ARG A 7 35.09 -0.05 28.23
C ARG A 7 34.60 -0.03 29.71
N ARG A 8 35.33 -0.67 30.63
CA ARG A 8 34.99 -0.71 32.06
C ARG A 8 35.49 0.47 32.88
N ASP A 9 36.44 1.27 32.36
CA ASP A 9 37.07 2.35 33.12
C ASP A 9 36.38 3.71 33.01
N PHE A 10 35.28 3.78 32.27
CA PHE A 10 34.50 5.03 32.05
C PHE A 10 33.40 5.28 33.10
N LEU A 11 33.08 4.33 33.97
CA LEU A 11 31.94 4.42 34.92
C LEU A 11 32.34 4.67 36.39
N ALA A 12 33.60 4.98 36.69
CA ALA A 12 34.08 5.10 38.06
C ALA A 12 34.75 6.45 38.39
N ALA A 13 34.18 7.58 37.96
CA ALA A 13 34.67 8.87 38.46
C ALA A 13 33.54 9.89 38.58
N GLY A 14 33.17 10.24 39.79
CA GLY A 14 32.65 11.57 40.08
C GLY A 14 31.42 11.72 40.94
N VAL A 15 31.44 11.36 42.20
CA VAL A 15 30.51 11.96 43.17
C VAL A 15 31.40 12.73 44.19
N SER A 16 31.26 14.04 44.22
CA SER A 16 31.72 14.87 45.34
C SER A 16 30.67 15.94 45.61
N ALA A 17 30.17 15.91 46.83
CA ALA A 17 29.16 16.81 47.38
C ALA A 17 29.81 18.18 47.73
N GLY A 18 29.06 19.25 47.51
CA GLY A 18 29.32 20.58 48.00
C GLY A 18 28.01 21.24 48.45
N LEU A 19 27.82 21.32 49.76
CA LEU A 19 26.76 22.07 50.45
C LEU A 19 27.00 23.58 50.37
N LEU A 20 26.00 24.38 50.00
CA LEU A 20 25.79 25.75 50.46
C LEU A 20 24.32 26.15 50.24
N ALA A 21 23.62 26.52 51.29
CA ALA A 21 22.27 27.07 51.34
C ALA A 21 22.34 28.59 51.64
N PRO A 22 21.21 29.33 51.82
CA PRO A 22 20.30 29.81 50.76
C PRO A 22 20.19 31.35 50.75
N LEU A 23 19.66 31.95 49.68
CA LEU A 23 19.10 33.29 49.73
C LEU A 23 17.79 33.33 48.94
N ALA A 24 16.75 33.80 49.64
CA ALA A 24 15.39 33.94 49.16
C ALA A 24 15.26 35.07 48.15
N GLY A 25 14.64 34.80 47.02
CA GLY A 25 14.16 35.80 46.05
C GLY A 25 12.95 35.25 45.29
N ALA A 26 11.79 35.75 45.60
CA ALA A 26 10.57 35.35 44.95
C ALA A 26 10.47 35.94 43.52
N THR A 27 10.34 35.08 42.53
CA THR A 27 9.92 35.39 41.14
C THR A 27 8.68 34.61 40.79
N PRO A 28 7.71 35.19 40.05
CA PRO A 28 6.42 34.53 39.80
C PRO A 28 6.62 33.37 38.85
N ALA A 29 6.04 32.22 39.19
CA ALA A 29 5.99 31.02 38.37
C ALA A 29 5.11 31.25 37.15
N ILE A 30 5.68 31.32 35.96
CA ILE A 30 5.00 31.12 34.69
C ILE A 30 4.72 29.63 34.61
N GLY A 31 3.45 29.27 34.80
CA GLY A 31 2.99 27.89 34.64
C GLY A 31 3.19 27.43 33.22
N ILE A 32 4.19 26.60 32.96
CA ILE A 32 4.30 25.81 31.74
C ILE A 32 3.24 24.71 31.87
N LEU A 33 2.11 24.90 31.17
CA LEU A 33 1.14 23.84 30.94
C LEU A 33 1.87 22.72 30.20
N LYS A 34 2.17 21.63 30.88
CA LYS A 34 2.51 20.35 30.24
C LYS A 34 1.32 19.96 29.38
N PRO A 35 1.51 19.56 28.11
CA PRO A 35 0.44 18.91 27.37
C PRO A 35 0.06 17.64 28.14
N GLN A 36 -1.17 17.55 28.61
CA GLN A 36 -1.72 16.31 29.10
C GLN A 36 -1.80 15.36 27.90
N SER A 37 -0.90 14.40 27.85
CA SER A 37 -1.10 13.17 27.11
C SER A 37 -2.30 12.51 27.79
N GLY A 38 -3.49 12.65 27.18
CA GLY A 38 -4.63 11.87 27.58
C GLY A 38 -4.35 10.41 27.27
N ASP A 39 -3.82 9.69 28.24
CA ASP A 39 -3.79 8.23 28.21
C ASP A 39 -5.24 7.76 28.13
N ALA A 40 -5.64 7.29 26.96
CA ALA A 40 -6.87 6.52 26.83
C ALA A 40 -6.77 5.31 27.79
N PRO A 41 -7.84 4.96 28.51
CA PRO A 41 -7.80 3.82 29.42
C PRO A 41 -7.38 2.56 28.66
N PRO A 42 -6.47 1.72 29.20
CA PRO A 42 -6.07 0.48 28.56
C PRO A 42 -7.30 -0.43 28.49
N GLY A 43 -7.79 -0.70 27.25
CA GLY A 43 -8.78 -1.75 27.04
C GLY A 43 -10.07 -1.40 26.33
N ALA A 44 -10.23 -0.25 25.67
CA ALA A 44 -11.37 -0.09 24.75
C ALA A 44 -11.17 -1.08 23.57
N ALA A 45 -12.06 -2.09 23.48
CA ALA A 45 -12.02 -3.04 22.37
C ALA A 45 -12.18 -2.29 21.05
N VAL A 46 -11.23 -2.50 20.13
CA VAL A 46 -11.28 -1.89 18.79
C VAL A 46 -12.56 -2.32 18.09
N LYS A 47 -13.36 -1.36 17.62
CA LYS A 47 -14.61 -1.65 16.92
C LYS A 47 -14.30 -2.00 15.46
N LEU A 48 -14.25 -3.30 15.18
CA LEU A 48 -14.04 -3.80 13.81
C LEU A 48 -15.35 -3.83 13.02
N SER A 49 -15.29 -3.49 11.75
CA SER A 49 -16.38 -3.68 10.79
C SER A 49 -16.02 -4.78 9.79
N TYR A 50 -17.01 -5.59 9.42
CA TYR A 50 -16.83 -6.73 8.54
C TYR A 50 -17.77 -6.66 7.34
N LYS A 51 -17.29 -7.11 6.18
CA LYS A 51 -18.11 -7.29 4.97
C LYS A 51 -17.85 -8.67 4.37
N THR A 52 -18.79 -9.15 3.56
CA THR A 52 -18.64 -10.40 2.82
C THR A 52 -17.91 -10.13 1.51
N LEU A 53 -16.88 -10.92 1.21
CA LEU A 53 -16.08 -10.78 -0.01
C LEU A 53 -16.77 -11.48 -1.19
N GLY A 54 -17.76 -10.82 -1.79
CA GLY A 54 -18.52 -11.32 -2.92
C GLY A 54 -19.05 -12.75 -2.70
N ARG A 55 -19.08 -13.55 -3.77
CA ARG A 55 -19.54 -14.95 -3.72
C ARG A 55 -18.60 -15.93 -3.01
N THR A 56 -17.41 -15.49 -2.57
CA THR A 56 -16.51 -16.35 -1.79
C THR A 56 -17.08 -16.73 -0.43
N GLY A 57 -18.02 -15.95 0.09
CA GLY A 57 -18.57 -16.10 1.44
C GLY A 57 -17.62 -15.74 2.57
N LEU A 58 -16.36 -15.36 2.26
CA LEU A 58 -15.38 -14.95 3.28
C LEU A 58 -15.83 -13.66 3.95
N ARG A 59 -15.88 -13.66 5.28
CA ARG A 59 -16.07 -12.46 6.09
C ARG A 59 -14.71 -11.82 6.37
N VAL A 60 -14.51 -10.60 5.88
CA VAL A 60 -13.24 -9.87 5.99
C VAL A 60 -13.45 -8.53 6.70
N THR A 61 -12.46 -8.09 7.48
CA THR A 61 -12.47 -6.73 8.05
C THR A 61 -12.47 -5.72 6.89
N SER A 62 -13.26 -4.65 7.00
CA SER A 62 -13.37 -3.64 5.94
C SER A 62 -12.07 -2.86 5.71
N VAL A 63 -11.16 -2.90 6.68
CA VAL A 63 -9.74 -2.56 6.54
C VAL A 63 -8.92 -3.81 6.79
N GLY A 64 -8.17 -4.23 5.78
CA GLY A 64 -7.18 -5.30 5.85
C GLY A 64 -5.77 -4.72 5.94
N PHE A 65 -4.77 -5.56 5.70
CA PHE A 65 -3.36 -5.24 5.84
C PHE A 65 -2.60 -5.55 4.54
N GLY A 66 -2.04 -4.50 3.89
CA GLY A 66 -1.13 -4.65 2.76
C GLY A 66 0.32 -4.78 3.26
N CYS A 67 0.95 -5.92 3.02
CA CYS A 67 2.28 -6.21 3.56
C CYS A 67 3.44 -5.68 2.71
N MET A 68 3.20 -5.10 1.52
CA MET A 68 4.20 -4.82 0.49
C MET A 68 5.45 -4.09 1.00
N ILE A 69 5.28 -3.06 1.82
CA ILE A 69 6.39 -2.22 2.31
C ILE A 69 6.64 -2.37 3.82
N THR A 70 5.90 -3.22 4.50
CA THR A 70 6.11 -3.53 5.91
C THR A 70 7.41 -4.33 6.06
N SER A 71 8.28 -3.92 6.97
CA SER A 71 9.56 -4.59 7.27
C SER A 71 9.66 -5.05 8.72
N ASP A 72 8.66 -4.74 9.54
CA ASP A 72 8.56 -5.15 10.94
C ASP A 72 7.43 -6.17 11.11
N PRO A 73 7.74 -7.45 11.39
CA PRO A 73 6.73 -8.49 11.58
C PRO A 73 5.83 -8.23 12.80
N SER A 74 6.30 -7.48 13.81
CA SER A 74 5.51 -7.19 15.01
C SER A 74 4.25 -6.36 14.70
N VAL A 75 4.30 -5.50 13.66
CA VAL A 75 3.14 -4.74 13.20
C VAL A 75 2.09 -5.65 12.58
N ILE A 76 2.54 -6.68 11.83
CA ILE A 76 1.64 -7.70 11.23
C ILE A 76 0.98 -8.54 12.33
N GLU A 77 1.77 -9.02 13.29
CA GLU A 77 1.29 -9.79 14.45
C GLU A 77 0.27 -8.98 15.26
N ARG A 78 0.59 -7.71 15.55
CA ARG A 78 -0.29 -6.81 16.29
C ARG A 78 -1.60 -6.55 15.57
N ALA A 79 -1.57 -6.36 14.24
CA ALA A 79 -2.77 -6.18 13.44
C ALA A 79 -3.69 -7.41 13.54
N ALA A 80 -3.12 -8.62 13.48
CA ALA A 80 -3.88 -9.86 13.65
C ALA A 80 -4.39 -10.02 15.10
N ASP A 81 -3.63 -9.61 16.12
CA ASP A 81 -4.07 -9.60 17.53
C ASP A 81 -5.26 -8.68 17.76
N LEU A 82 -5.29 -7.54 17.07
CA LEU A 82 -6.41 -6.59 17.11
C LEU A 82 -7.62 -7.04 16.28
N GLY A 83 -7.52 -8.19 15.57
CA GLY A 83 -8.63 -8.82 14.85
C GLY A 83 -8.73 -8.44 13.37
N ILE A 84 -7.76 -7.72 12.79
CA ILE A 84 -7.66 -7.63 11.32
C ILE A 84 -7.45 -9.04 10.79
N ASN A 85 -8.28 -9.43 9.81
CA ASN A 85 -8.29 -10.79 9.31
C ASN A 85 -8.02 -10.94 7.81
N TYR A 86 -7.73 -9.85 7.08
CA TYR A 86 -7.33 -9.91 5.67
C TYR A 86 -5.90 -9.40 5.51
N PHE A 87 -5.00 -10.26 5.01
CA PHE A 87 -3.58 -9.95 4.80
C PHE A 87 -3.20 -10.22 3.36
N ASP A 88 -2.51 -9.25 2.74
CA ASP A 88 -2.14 -9.30 1.33
C ASP A 88 -0.63 -9.18 1.13
N THR A 89 -0.04 -10.16 0.45
CA THR A 89 1.36 -10.18 0.05
C THR A 89 1.52 -10.50 -1.43
N ALA A 90 2.73 -10.75 -1.91
CA ALA A 90 3.03 -11.24 -3.25
C ALA A 90 4.40 -11.92 -3.31
N ARG A 91 4.57 -12.90 -4.22
CA ARG A 91 5.84 -13.59 -4.47
C ARG A 91 7.01 -12.64 -4.72
N GLY A 92 6.77 -11.54 -5.45
CA GLY A 92 7.81 -10.57 -5.81
C GLY A 92 8.07 -9.48 -4.77
N TYR A 93 7.33 -9.41 -3.65
CA TYR A 93 7.55 -8.37 -2.66
C TYR A 93 8.85 -8.61 -1.88
N GLN A 94 9.69 -7.57 -1.76
CA GLN A 94 10.97 -7.62 -1.05
C GLN A 94 11.83 -8.83 -1.47
N HIS A 95 11.88 -9.11 -2.79
CA HIS A 95 12.61 -10.26 -3.37
C HIS A 95 12.21 -11.62 -2.75
N GLY A 96 10.93 -11.77 -2.39
CA GLY A 96 10.39 -12.98 -1.76
C GLY A 96 10.50 -13.01 -0.24
N ASN A 97 11.26 -12.09 0.39
CA ASN A 97 11.39 -12.05 1.84
C ASN A 97 10.08 -11.70 2.55
N ASN A 98 9.18 -10.96 1.86
CA ASN A 98 7.91 -10.55 2.42
C ASN A 98 7.02 -11.76 2.78
N GLU A 99 6.92 -12.78 1.93
CA GLU A 99 6.14 -13.98 2.23
C GLU A 99 6.71 -14.75 3.44
N ARG A 100 8.05 -14.87 3.59
CA ARG A 100 8.67 -15.50 4.76
C ARG A 100 8.31 -14.77 6.05
N MET A 101 8.40 -13.43 6.02
CA MET A 101 8.06 -12.59 7.16
C MET A 101 6.58 -12.71 7.54
N VAL A 102 5.67 -12.66 6.55
CA VAL A 102 4.23 -12.82 6.76
C VAL A 102 3.89 -14.21 7.30
N GLY A 103 4.51 -15.27 6.75
CA GLY A 103 4.33 -16.64 7.21
C GLY A 103 4.78 -16.84 8.66
N ALA A 104 5.92 -16.26 9.03
CA ALA A 104 6.41 -16.29 10.40
C ALA A 104 5.46 -15.54 11.37
N ALA A 105 5.02 -14.33 11.00
CA ALA A 105 4.15 -13.49 11.83
C ALA A 105 2.74 -14.09 12.03
N LEU A 106 2.19 -14.77 11.01
CA LEU A 106 0.78 -15.19 11.01
C LEU A 106 0.58 -16.71 11.17
N GLY A 107 1.65 -17.50 11.22
CA GLY A 107 1.55 -18.97 11.19
C GLY A 107 0.59 -19.56 12.21
N VAL A 108 0.67 -19.13 13.46
CA VAL A 108 -0.21 -19.61 14.54
C VAL A 108 -1.67 -19.16 14.36
N LYS A 109 -1.92 -18.11 13.59
CA LYS A 109 -3.25 -17.53 13.32
C LYS A 109 -3.80 -17.89 11.94
N ARG A 110 -3.09 -18.73 11.16
CA ARG A 110 -3.41 -19.03 9.76
C ARG A 110 -4.89 -19.36 9.52
N LYS A 111 -5.51 -20.10 10.41
CA LYS A 111 -6.92 -20.52 10.31
C LYS A 111 -7.93 -19.41 10.63
N GLN A 112 -7.48 -18.31 11.23
CA GLN A 112 -8.33 -17.18 11.65
C GLN A 112 -8.31 -16.04 10.67
N ILE A 113 -7.43 -16.10 9.64
CA ILE A 113 -7.20 -15.04 8.68
C ILE A 113 -7.51 -15.48 7.25
N VAL A 114 -7.73 -14.50 6.39
CA VAL A 114 -7.77 -14.61 4.94
C VAL A 114 -6.44 -14.11 4.39
N LEU A 115 -5.68 -15.00 3.78
CA LEU A 115 -4.35 -14.72 3.24
C LEU A 115 -4.38 -14.70 1.72
N SER A 116 -3.92 -13.60 1.12
CA SER A 116 -3.75 -13.51 -0.33
C SER A 116 -2.29 -13.33 -0.73
N THR A 117 -1.92 -13.94 -1.85
CA THR A 117 -0.65 -13.69 -2.53
C THR A 117 -0.82 -13.63 -4.04
N LYS A 118 0.24 -13.29 -4.78
CA LYS A 118 0.20 -12.97 -6.21
C LYS A 118 1.43 -13.51 -6.94
N THR A 119 1.26 -13.80 -8.24
CA THR A 119 2.36 -14.22 -9.11
C THR A 119 2.45 -13.38 -10.38
N HIS A 120 3.69 -13.14 -10.85
CA HIS A 120 4.00 -12.55 -12.17
C HIS A 120 4.53 -13.57 -13.16
N ALA A 121 4.58 -14.85 -12.79
CA ALA A 121 5.18 -15.87 -13.65
C ALA A 121 4.60 -15.80 -15.06
N PRO A 122 5.41 -16.02 -16.11
CA PRO A 122 5.02 -15.78 -17.49
C PRO A 122 4.16 -16.91 -18.10
N ASP A 123 4.15 -18.08 -17.48
CA ASP A 123 3.46 -19.26 -17.97
C ASP A 123 2.92 -20.15 -16.83
N LYS A 124 2.13 -21.15 -17.19
CA LYS A 124 1.51 -22.11 -16.25
C LYS A 124 2.53 -22.83 -15.37
N ALA A 125 3.67 -23.27 -15.93
CA ALA A 125 4.68 -24.02 -15.18
C ALA A 125 5.33 -23.12 -14.12
N GLY A 126 5.77 -21.94 -14.50
CA GLY A 126 6.33 -20.94 -13.60
C GLY A 126 5.33 -20.49 -12.53
N MET A 127 4.06 -20.35 -12.90
CA MET A 127 2.99 -20.02 -11.94
C MET A 127 2.86 -21.09 -10.86
N MET A 128 2.83 -22.37 -11.23
CA MET A 128 2.75 -23.47 -10.26
C MET A 128 3.99 -23.57 -9.39
N GLN A 129 5.19 -23.34 -9.95
CA GLN A 129 6.43 -23.24 -9.16
C GLN A 129 6.39 -22.09 -8.15
N HIS A 130 5.92 -20.92 -8.57
CA HIS A 130 5.73 -19.75 -7.68
C HIS A 130 4.74 -20.06 -6.57
N LEU A 131 3.63 -20.74 -6.86
CA LEU A 131 2.66 -21.15 -5.85
C LEU A 131 3.27 -22.09 -4.81
N ASP A 132 3.96 -23.12 -5.26
CA ASP A 132 4.62 -24.09 -4.36
C ASP A 132 5.70 -23.41 -3.49
N GLN A 133 6.40 -22.43 -4.04
CA GLN A 133 7.33 -21.63 -3.29
C GLN A 133 6.60 -20.73 -2.28
N SER A 134 5.52 -20.04 -2.68
CA SER A 134 4.72 -19.21 -1.79
C SER A 134 4.15 -20.02 -0.60
N LEU A 135 3.66 -21.24 -0.84
CA LEU A 135 3.17 -22.12 0.22
C LEU A 135 4.26 -22.45 1.24
N ARG A 136 5.48 -22.76 0.76
CA ARG A 136 6.63 -23.01 1.65
C ARG A 136 7.03 -21.77 2.45
N GLU A 137 7.17 -20.63 1.77
CA GLU A 137 7.60 -19.36 2.41
C GLU A 137 6.58 -18.84 3.42
N LEU A 138 5.28 -18.99 3.11
CA LEU A 138 4.17 -18.62 4.00
C LEU A 138 3.89 -19.68 5.08
N ASN A 139 4.59 -20.83 5.04
CA ASN A 139 4.43 -21.94 5.97
C ASN A 139 2.95 -22.37 6.13
N THR A 140 2.30 -22.69 4.98
CA THR A 140 0.88 -23.04 4.94
C THR A 140 0.59 -24.02 3.80
N ASP A 141 -0.43 -24.85 3.97
CA ASP A 141 -0.85 -25.83 2.95
C ASP A 141 -1.77 -25.21 1.88
N TYR A 142 -2.32 -24.02 2.12
CA TYR A 142 -3.25 -23.37 1.21
C TYR A 142 -3.17 -21.84 1.29
N ILE A 143 -3.55 -21.20 0.19
CA ILE A 143 -3.77 -19.76 0.07
C ILE A 143 -5.27 -19.51 -0.07
N ASP A 144 -5.81 -18.50 0.62
CA ASP A 144 -7.23 -18.19 0.47
C ASP A 144 -7.51 -17.57 -0.90
N ILE A 145 -6.70 -16.59 -1.34
CA ILE A 145 -6.88 -15.92 -2.62
C ILE A 145 -5.54 -15.81 -3.36
N TRP A 146 -5.48 -16.33 -4.57
CA TRP A 146 -4.30 -16.24 -5.42
C TRP A 146 -4.56 -15.38 -6.64
N TYR A 147 -3.80 -14.29 -6.79
CA TYR A 147 -3.99 -13.34 -7.88
C TYR A 147 -2.97 -13.49 -9.00
N LEU A 148 -3.43 -13.28 -10.24
CA LEU A 148 -2.57 -12.81 -11.33
C LEU A 148 -2.15 -11.39 -11.01
N HIS A 149 -0.85 -11.10 -10.97
CA HIS A 149 -0.35 -9.84 -10.45
C HIS A 149 -0.24 -8.77 -11.54
N GLY A 150 -0.92 -7.61 -11.35
CA GLY A 150 -0.70 -6.40 -12.12
C GLY A 150 -1.13 -6.49 -13.57
N ARG A 151 -2.26 -7.13 -13.87
CA ARG A 151 -2.81 -7.21 -15.24
C ARG A 151 -3.68 -5.99 -15.52
N SER A 152 -3.53 -5.39 -16.70
CA SER A 152 -4.27 -4.19 -17.09
C SER A 152 -5.21 -4.41 -18.27
N ASP A 153 -4.97 -5.43 -19.06
CA ASP A 153 -5.72 -5.78 -20.25
C ASP A 153 -6.06 -7.28 -20.23
N PRO A 154 -7.23 -7.70 -20.77
CA PRO A 154 -7.52 -9.09 -21.02
C PRO A 154 -6.44 -9.85 -21.81
N ALA A 155 -5.76 -9.17 -22.74
CA ALA A 155 -4.65 -9.74 -23.51
C ALA A 155 -3.43 -10.11 -22.65
N ASP A 156 -3.28 -9.52 -21.46
CA ASP A 156 -2.23 -9.86 -20.50
C ASP A 156 -2.50 -11.18 -19.77
N ILE A 157 -3.66 -11.82 -20.02
CA ILE A 157 -4.10 -13.02 -19.31
C ILE A 157 -4.37 -14.15 -20.33
N PRO A 158 -3.33 -14.85 -20.78
CA PRO A 158 -3.49 -16.01 -21.63
C PRO A 158 -4.22 -17.15 -20.91
N ASP A 159 -4.86 -18.05 -21.65
CA ASP A 159 -5.70 -19.12 -21.09
C ASP A 159 -4.92 -20.07 -20.19
N ASP A 160 -3.62 -20.30 -20.42
CA ASP A 160 -2.76 -21.12 -19.56
C ASP A 160 -2.60 -20.56 -18.13
N HIS A 161 -2.68 -19.23 -17.96
CA HIS A 161 -2.70 -18.60 -16.63
C HIS A 161 -4.00 -18.92 -15.88
N ILE A 162 -5.13 -18.92 -16.59
CA ILE A 162 -6.43 -19.31 -16.02
C ILE A 162 -6.41 -20.78 -15.64
N GLU A 163 -5.89 -21.62 -16.53
CA GLU A 163 -5.72 -23.07 -16.28
C GLU A 163 -4.84 -23.34 -15.06
N ALA A 164 -3.74 -22.59 -14.88
CA ALA A 164 -2.88 -22.70 -13.69
C ALA A 164 -3.65 -22.39 -12.41
N GLN A 165 -4.43 -21.32 -12.40
CA GLN A 165 -5.24 -20.95 -11.24
C GLN A 165 -6.33 -22.01 -10.94
N GLN A 166 -7.00 -22.53 -11.97
CA GLN A 166 -8.00 -23.58 -11.82
C GLN A 166 -7.39 -24.88 -11.31
N LEU A 167 -6.22 -25.28 -11.83
CA LEU A 167 -5.46 -26.45 -11.36
C LEU A 167 -5.07 -26.31 -9.89
N ALA A 168 -4.58 -25.15 -9.48
CA ALA A 168 -4.24 -24.86 -8.09
C ALA A 168 -5.46 -25.02 -7.16
N LYS A 169 -6.63 -24.57 -7.62
CA LYS A 169 -7.90 -24.72 -6.91
C LYS A 169 -8.35 -26.18 -6.82
N GLN A 170 -8.23 -26.93 -7.91
CA GLN A 170 -8.53 -28.39 -7.94
C GLN A 170 -7.61 -29.19 -7.00
N GLN A 171 -6.33 -28.80 -6.89
CA GLN A 171 -5.36 -29.39 -5.97
C GLN A 171 -5.56 -29.01 -4.50
N GLY A 172 -6.52 -28.12 -4.20
CA GLY A 172 -6.76 -27.62 -2.85
C GLY A 172 -5.69 -26.64 -2.33
N LYS A 173 -4.71 -26.28 -3.15
CA LYS A 173 -3.65 -25.32 -2.81
C LYS A 173 -4.16 -23.87 -2.71
N VAL A 174 -5.28 -23.57 -3.39
CA VAL A 174 -5.90 -22.25 -3.46
C VAL A 174 -7.41 -22.41 -3.30
N ARG A 175 -8.03 -21.55 -2.48
CA ARG A 175 -9.49 -21.57 -2.31
C ARG A 175 -10.21 -20.75 -3.37
N PHE A 176 -9.69 -19.54 -3.67
CA PHE A 176 -10.28 -18.58 -4.59
C PHE A 176 -9.21 -17.98 -5.49
N ILE A 177 -9.61 -17.61 -6.71
CA ILE A 177 -8.71 -17.06 -7.72
C ILE A 177 -9.17 -15.68 -8.16
N GLY A 178 -8.21 -14.85 -8.58
CA GLY A 178 -8.52 -13.48 -8.97
C GLY A 178 -7.42 -12.82 -9.79
N VAL A 179 -7.64 -11.54 -10.06
CA VAL A 179 -6.70 -10.67 -10.78
C VAL A 179 -6.46 -9.41 -9.96
N SER A 180 -5.22 -8.95 -9.88
CA SER A 180 -4.89 -7.63 -9.36
C SER A 180 -4.61 -6.67 -10.51
N THR A 181 -5.16 -5.44 -10.42
CA THR A 181 -5.04 -4.44 -11.48
C THR A 181 -4.84 -3.03 -10.94
N HIS A 182 -3.90 -2.29 -11.55
CA HIS A 182 -3.67 -0.88 -11.25
C HIS A 182 -4.38 0.05 -12.24
N SER A 183 -4.66 -0.43 -13.44
CA SER A 183 -5.27 0.32 -14.55
C SER A 183 -6.11 -0.61 -15.43
N GLY A 184 -6.87 -0.07 -16.39
CA GLY A 184 -7.67 -0.87 -17.30
C GLY A 184 -8.90 -1.54 -16.67
N GLN A 185 -9.30 -1.17 -15.45
CA GLN A 185 -10.43 -1.75 -14.72
C GLN A 185 -11.74 -1.75 -15.53
N PRO A 186 -12.09 -0.67 -16.28
CA PRO A 186 -13.33 -0.64 -17.07
C PRO A 186 -13.41 -1.67 -18.17
N GLN A 187 -12.29 -2.16 -18.71
CA GLN A 187 -12.22 -3.22 -19.71
C GLN A 187 -12.04 -4.60 -19.06
N LEU A 188 -11.13 -4.68 -18.09
CA LEU A 188 -10.74 -5.94 -17.46
C LEU A 188 -11.87 -6.55 -16.61
N ILE A 189 -12.57 -5.75 -15.82
CA ILE A 189 -13.60 -6.26 -14.91
C ILE A 189 -14.80 -6.87 -15.66
N PRO A 190 -15.39 -6.23 -16.71
CA PRO A 190 -16.42 -6.87 -17.52
C PRO A 190 -15.96 -8.18 -18.17
N TRP A 191 -14.72 -8.24 -18.66
CA TRP A 191 -14.16 -9.47 -19.21
C TRP A 191 -14.02 -10.57 -18.14
N MET A 192 -13.54 -10.25 -16.92
CA MET A 192 -13.51 -11.21 -15.80
C MET A 192 -14.90 -11.76 -15.48
N ILE A 193 -15.93 -10.92 -15.52
CA ILE A 193 -17.33 -11.32 -15.31
C ILE A 193 -17.78 -12.29 -16.40
N GLN A 194 -17.47 -12.02 -17.67
CA GLN A 194 -17.81 -12.89 -18.80
C GLN A 194 -17.12 -14.26 -18.72
N LYS A 195 -15.87 -14.30 -18.30
CA LYS A 195 -15.11 -15.56 -18.12
C LYS A 195 -15.67 -16.45 -17.01
N ARG A 196 -16.39 -15.92 -16.03
CA ARG A 196 -17.06 -16.64 -14.92
C ARG A 196 -16.19 -17.56 -14.07
N VAL A 197 -14.87 -17.44 -14.19
CA VAL A 197 -13.90 -18.26 -13.44
C VAL A 197 -13.31 -17.55 -12.23
N PHE A 198 -13.24 -16.24 -12.27
CA PHE A 198 -12.63 -15.44 -11.21
C PHE A 198 -13.60 -15.17 -10.05
N ASP A 199 -13.11 -15.25 -8.84
CA ASP A 199 -13.86 -15.05 -7.60
C ASP A 199 -13.68 -13.63 -7.03
N VAL A 200 -12.47 -13.02 -7.23
CA VAL A 200 -12.07 -11.77 -6.59
C VAL A 200 -11.32 -10.87 -7.57
N VAL A 201 -11.52 -9.56 -7.47
CA VAL A 201 -10.69 -8.54 -8.11
C VAL A 201 -10.03 -7.68 -7.04
N LEU A 202 -8.70 -7.50 -7.14
CA LEU A 202 -7.93 -6.54 -6.35
C LEU A 202 -7.62 -5.33 -7.24
N ALA A 203 -8.36 -4.25 -7.08
CA ALA A 203 -8.31 -3.10 -7.97
C ALA A 203 -7.79 -1.84 -7.26
N ALA A 204 -7.01 -1.03 -7.98
CA ALA A 204 -6.76 0.33 -7.53
C ALA A 204 -8.08 1.09 -7.50
N TYR A 205 -8.39 1.68 -6.31
CA TYR A 205 -9.61 2.44 -6.11
C TYR A 205 -9.42 3.47 -4.99
N ASN A 206 -9.59 4.75 -5.31
CA ASN A 206 -9.42 5.85 -4.36
C ASN A 206 -10.15 7.12 -4.81
N PHE A 207 -10.22 8.11 -3.94
CA PHE A 207 -10.96 9.37 -4.11
C PHE A 207 -10.49 10.26 -5.28
N THR A 208 -9.35 9.97 -5.91
CA THR A 208 -8.85 10.74 -7.06
C THR A 208 -9.36 10.22 -8.40
N MET A 209 -9.99 9.05 -8.41
CA MET A 209 -10.43 8.40 -9.65
C MET A 209 -11.69 9.03 -10.22
N ASP A 210 -11.92 8.77 -11.50
CA ASP A 210 -13.14 9.19 -12.19
C ASP A 210 -14.37 8.55 -11.52
N PRO A 211 -15.49 9.28 -11.36
CA PRO A 211 -16.74 8.73 -10.83
C PRO A 211 -17.26 7.48 -11.57
N ALA A 212 -16.93 7.29 -12.85
CA ALA A 212 -17.24 6.08 -13.60
C ALA A 212 -16.60 4.81 -12.99
N MET A 213 -15.55 4.98 -12.17
CA MET A 213 -14.95 3.88 -11.45
C MET A 213 -15.88 3.30 -10.37
N ASP A 214 -16.76 4.11 -9.78
CA ASP A 214 -17.79 3.64 -8.84
C ASP A 214 -18.73 2.64 -9.52
N GLN A 215 -19.15 2.92 -10.77
CA GLN A 215 -19.98 2.01 -11.58
C GLN A 215 -19.23 0.70 -11.91
N THR A 216 -17.94 0.79 -12.18
CA THR A 216 -17.12 -0.40 -12.45
C THR A 216 -17.04 -1.30 -11.22
N VAL A 217 -16.81 -0.73 -10.04
CA VAL A 217 -16.79 -1.43 -8.73
C VAL A 217 -18.18 -2.03 -8.43
N GLU A 218 -19.24 -1.28 -8.63
CA GLU A 218 -20.61 -1.75 -8.44
C GLU A 218 -20.94 -2.92 -9.38
N THR A 219 -20.54 -2.84 -10.65
CA THR A 219 -20.73 -3.91 -11.64
C THR A 219 -20.02 -5.19 -11.21
N ALA A 220 -18.79 -5.10 -10.73
CA ALA A 220 -18.06 -6.23 -10.17
C ALA A 220 -18.82 -6.89 -9.01
N ALA A 221 -19.23 -6.08 -8.03
CA ALA A 221 -19.94 -6.56 -6.85
C ALA A 221 -21.31 -7.20 -7.18
N ARG A 222 -22.09 -6.58 -8.08
CA ARG A 222 -23.37 -7.14 -8.54
C ARG A 222 -23.21 -8.46 -9.27
N ALA A 223 -22.10 -8.66 -9.97
CA ALA A 223 -21.76 -9.94 -10.60
C ALA A 223 -21.25 -10.99 -9.61
N GLY A 224 -21.16 -10.64 -8.33
CA GLY A 224 -20.69 -11.52 -7.26
C GLY A 224 -19.17 -11.60 -7.12
N LEU A 225 -18.38 -10.79 -7.85
CA LEU A 225 -16.94 -10.69 -7.59
C LEU A 225 -16.69 -10.03 -6.24
N GLY A 226 -15.79 -10.60 -5.45
CA GLY A 226 -15.27 -9.93 -4.28
C GLY A 226 -14.38 -8.76 -4.71
N VAL A 227 -14.64 -7.55 -4.21
CA VAL A 227 -13.83 -6.38 -4.52
C VAL A 227 -12.93 -6.03 -3.35
N VAL A 228 -11.62 -6.07 -3.60
CA VAL A 228 -10.57 -5.60 -2.68
C VAL A 228 -9.96 -4.33 -3.26
N ALA A 229 -9.88 -3.25 -2.46
CA ALA A 229 -9.32 -1.99 -2.92
C ALA A 229 -7.85 -1.83 -2.50
N MET A 230 -6.99 -1.48 -3.45
CA MET A 230 -5.61 -1.06 -3.20
C MET A 230 -5.36 0.38 -3.64
N LYS A 231 -4.19 0.95 -3.30
CA LYS A 231 -3.81 2.35 -3.61
C LYS A 231 -4.78 3.37 -3.01
N VAL A 232 -5.45 3.00 -1.95
CA VAL A 232 -6.56 3.74 -1.33
C VAL A 232 -6.17 5.14 -0.82
N MET A 233 -4.90 5.35 -0.52
CA MET A 233 -4.36 6.62 -0.02
C MET A 233 -3.77 7.52 -1.12
N ALA A 234 -4.03 7.23 -2.40
CA ALA A 234 -3.66 8.07 -3.54
C ALA A 234 -2.21 8.60 -3.47
N GLY A 235 -1.25 7.69 -3.39
CA GLY A 235 0.18 8.05 -3.35
C GLY A 235 0.78 8.14 -1.97
N GLY A 236 -0.03 8.19 -0.91
CA GLY A 236 0.38 8.12 0.49
C GLY A 236 1.45 9.15 0.88
N SER A 237 1.37 9.70 2.05
CA SER A 237 2.33 10.74 2.41
C SER A 237 2.48 10.82 3.93
N ARG A 238 2.68 9.65 4.55
CA ARG A 238 2.83 9.58 6.00
C ARG A 238 4.26 9.77 6.46
N SER A 239 5.22 9.30 5.67
CA SER A 239 6.62 9.28 6.08
C SER A 239 7.46 10.12 5.14
N HIS A 240 7.87 11.30 5.59
CA HIS A 240 8.83 12.13 4.88
C HIS A 240 10.13 12.19 5.65
N ARG A 241 11.24 12.15 4.93
CA ARG A 241 12.53 12.48 5.53
C ARG A 241 12.55 13.97 5.89
N PRO A 242 13.08 14.36 7.04
CA PRO A 242 13.31 15.79 7.34
C PRO A 242 14.09 16.45 6.19
N GLY A 243 13.59 17.59 5.70
CA GLY A 243 14.22 18.32 4.60
C GLY A 243 13.77 17.90 3.19
N ASP A 244 12.86 16.92 3.02
CA ASP A 244 12.31 16.58 1.72
C ASP A 244 11.43 17.74 1.22
N PRO A 245 11.75 18.37 0.07
CA PRO A 245 10.99 19.51 -0.46
C PRO A 245 9.55 19.16 -0.85
N ILE A 246 9.22 17.89 -1.02
CA ILE A 246 7.87 17.41 -1.36
C ILE A 246 7.05 17.11 -0.09
N ALA A 247 7.70 16.83 1.04
CA ALA A 247 7.04 16.48 2.29
C ALA A 247 5.93 17.46 2.67
N GLY A 248 6.26 18.75 2.72
CA GLY A 248 5.29 19.79 3.05
C GLY A 248 4.16 19.97 2.04
N LYS A 249 4.37 19.56 0.78
CA LYS A 249 3.35 19.63 -0.28
C LYS A 249 2.37 18.45 -0.23
N LEU A 250 2.81 17.30 0.21
CA LEU A 250 2.01 16.09 0.27
C LEU A 250 1.31 15.91 1.63
N ALA A 251 1.88 16.46 2.71
CA ALA A 251 1.31 16.33 4.04
C ALA A 251 0.04 17.18 4.19
N GLN A 252 -1.09 16.52 4.37
CA GLN A 252 -2.37 17.12 4.77
C GLN A 252 -2.87 16.34 5.99
N PRO A 253 -2.93 16.97 7.19
CA PRO A 253 -3.42 16.29 8.38
C PRO A 253 -4.79 15.64 8.17
N GLY A 254 -4.93 14.38 8.60
CA GLY A 254 -6.17 13.62 8.47
C GLY A 254 -6.48 13.08 7.06
N ALA A 255 -5.70 13.44 6.02
CA ALA A 255 -6.00 13.02 4.65
C ALA A 255 -5.96 11.49 4.46
N MET A 256 -5.03 10.80 5.12
CA MET A 256 -4.90 9.35 4.99
C MET A 256 -6.09 8.62 5.62
N LEU A 257 -6.51 9.03 6.82
CA LEU A 257 -7.71 8.50 7.46
C LEU A 257 -8.97 8.82 6.63
N SER A 258 -9.11 10.06 6.15
CA SER A 258 -10.25 10.45 5.31
C SER A 258 -10.31 9.67 4.00
N ALA A 259 -9.15 9.41 3.34
CA ALA A 259 -9.06 8.60 2.13
C ALA A 259 -9.48 7.15 2.39
N LEU A 260 -9.06 6.58 3.51
CA LEU A 260 -9.43 5.23 3.91
C LEU A 260 -10.94 5.13 4.21
N LYS A 261 -11.50 6.08 4.95
CA LYS A 261 -12.95 6.19 5.22
C LYS A 261 -13.76 6.35 3.93
N TRP A 262 -13.22 7.10 2.94
CA TRP A 262 -13.86 7.27 1.63
C TRP A 262 -14.03 5.94 0.90
N VAL A 263 -13.03 5.05 0.96
CA VAL A 263 -13.14 3.70 0.35
C VAL A 263 -14.04 2.79 1.18
N VAL A 264 -13.88 2.78 2.50
CA VAL A 264 -14.66 1.92 3.41
C VAL A 264 -16.17 2.18 3.34
N LYS A 265 -16.58 3.45 3.09
CA LYS A 265 -18.01 3.81 2.93
C LYS A 265 -18.68 3.15 1.73
N ASN A 266 -17.91 2.74 0.68
CA ASN A 266 -18.48 2.10 -0.50
C ASN A 266 -18.94 0.68 -0.13
N PRO A 267 -20.26 0.36 -0.22
CA PRO A 267 -20.77 -0.95 0.14
C PRO A 267 -20.27 -2.06 -0.79
N ASN A 268 -19.86 -1.71 -2.01
CA ASN A 268 -19.39 -2.63 -3.03
C ASN A 268 -17.92 -3.04 -2.86
N VAL A 269 -17.17 -2.37 -1.97
CA VAL A 269 -15.80 -2.73 -1.60
C VAL A 269 -15.83 -3.52 -0.30
N ALA A 270 -15.39 -4.77 -0.32
CA ALA A 270 -15.42 -5.64 0.84
C ALA A 270 -14.30 -5.33 1.84
N THR A 271 -13.10 -5.05 1.34
CA THR A 271 -11.93 -4.70 2.16
C THR A 271 -10.95 -3.83 1.40
N THR A 272 -10.04 -3.21 2.12
CA THR A 272 -8.92 -2.43 1.58
C THR A 272 -7.60 -3.00 2.08
N ILE A 273 -6.51 -2.74 1.36
CA ILE A 273 -5.17 -3.19 1.75
C ILE A 273 -4.17 -2.02 1.84
N PRO A 274 -4.38 -1.05 2.74
CA PRO A 274 -3.36 -0.03 2.98
C PRO A 274 -2.08 -0.69 3.48
N SER A 275 -0.92 -0.23 3.01
CA SER A 275 0.35 -0.64 3.61
C SER A 275 0.51 0.03 4.97
N ILE A 276 0.94 -0.73 5.96
CA ILE A 276 1.11 -0.31 7.35
C ILE A 276 2.55 -0.63 7.75
N THR A 277 3.33 0.36 8.16
CA THR A 277 4.76 0.20 8.46
C THR A 277 5.09 0.34 9.96
N ASP A 278 4.16 0.87 10.74
CA ASP A 278 4.33 1.12 12.16
C ASP A 278 2.98 1.07 12.92
N MET A 279 3.06 1.10 14.25
CA MET A 279 1.89 0.99 15.13
C MET A 279 0.97 2.22 15.04
N ASP A 280 1.50 3.43 14.84
CA ASP A 280 0.70 4.65 14.74
C ASP A 280 -0.19 4.61 13.48
N GLN A 281 0.35 4.11 12.36
CA GLN A 281 -0.43 3.88 11.15
C GLN A 281 -1.48 2.79 11.33
N LEU A 282 -1.18 1.75 12.09
CA LEU A 282 -2.14 0.71 12.42
C LEU A 282 -3.32 1.29 13.21
N ASP A 283 -3.04 2.04 14.27
CA ASP A 283 -4.05 2.67 15.11
C ASP A 283 -4.89 3.70 14.34
N GLU A 284 -4.26 4.49 13.45
CA GLU A 284 -4.98 5.42 12.59
C GLU A 284 -5.91 4.68 11.61
N ASN A 285 -5.44 3.58 11.01
CA ASN A 285 -6.23 2.82 10.04
C ASN A 285 -7.45 2.13 10.68
N LEU A 286 -7.33 1.66 11.92
CA LEU A 286 -8.45 1.08 12.67
C LEU A 286 -9.59 2.08 12.87
N LYS A 287 -9.29 3.36 13.06
CA LYS A 287 -10.31 4.43 13.18
C LYS A 287 -11.21 4.57 11.96
N ALA A 288 -10.75 4.12 10.78
CA ALA A 288 -11.59 4.12 9.59
C ALA A 288 -12.74 3.12 9.66
N MET A 289 -12.64 2.09 10.50
CA MET A 289 -13.73 1.15 10.77
C MET A 289 -14.70 1.64 11.85
N GLU A 290 -14.24 2.50 12.74
CA GLU A 290 -15.03 3.04 13.85
C GLU A 290 -15.85 4.26 13.45
N HIS A 291 -15.31 5.09 12.56
CA HIS A 291 -15.87 6.40 12.22
C HIS A 291 -16.33 6.45 10.76
N ALA A 292 -17.60 6.76 10.57
CA ALA A 292 -18.16 6.96 9.24
C ALA A 292 -17.50 8.15 8.51
N TYR A 293 -17.50 8.08 7.17
CA TYR A 293 -17.07 9.20 6.33
C TYR A 293 -18.05 10.39 6.48
N SER A 294 -17.51 11.60 6.64
CA SER A 294 -18.26 12.81 6.95
C SER A 294 -18.00 13.93 5.92
N SER A 295 -18.75 15.02 6.03
CA SER A 295 -18.50 16.25 5.25
C SER A 295 -17.14 16.89 5.57
N ALA A 296 -16.65 16.75 6.80
CA ALA A 296 -15.31 17.20 7.18
C ALA A 296 -14.22 16.40 6.43
N ASP A 297 -14.40 15.09 6.30
CA ASP A 297 -13.50 14.26 5.51
C ASP A 297 -13.50 14.68 4.03
N ALA A 298 -14.66 15.06 3.49
CA ALA A 298 -14.76 15.55 2.10
C ALA A 298 -13.96 16.84 1.89
N VAL A 299 -14.03 17.79 2.82
CA VAL A 299 -13.24 19.03 2.78
C VAL A 299 -11.74 18.73 2.81
N ILE A 300 -11.31 17.85 3.71
CA ILE A 300 -9.91 17.43 3.81
C ILE A 300 -9.43 16.81 2.49
N LEU A 301 -10.22 15.90 1.89
CA LEU A 301 -9.85 15.24 0.65
C LEU A 301 -9.83 16.18 -0.55
N THR A 302 -10.73 17.17 -0.60
CA THR A 302 -10.71 18.20 -1.64
C THR A 302 -9.42 19.02 -1.57
N ALA A 303 -9.05 19.48 -0.39
CA ALA A 303 -7.80 20.21 -0.20
C ALA A 303 -6.56 19.34 -0.51
N HIS A 304 -6.60 18.07 -0.14
CA HIS A 304 -5.52 17.14 -0.45
C HIS A 304 -5.41 16.87 -1.95
N LEU A 305 -6.53 16.70 -2.65
CA LEU A 305 -6.56 16.48 -4.10
C LEU A 305 -5.88 17.62 -4.86
N GLU A 306 -6.18 18.88 -4.50
CA GLU A 306 -5.54 20.05 -5.14
C GLU A 306 -4.01 20.04 -4.96
N ARG A 307 -3.51 19.59 -3.82
CA ARG A 307 -2.08 19.50 -3.55
C ARG A 307 -1.38 18.40 -4.36
N ILE A 308 -2.01 17.21 -4.45
CA ILE A 308 -1.40 16.06 -5.11
C ILE A 308 -1.64 16.02 -6.63
N ARG A 309 -2.64 16.73 -7.15
CA ARG A 309 -3.02 16.77 -8.57
C ARG A 309 -1.84 16.94 -9.52
N PRO A 310 -0.90 17.89 -9.33
CA PRO A 310 0.23 18.06 -10.23
C PRO A 310 1.30 16.97 -10.11
N LEU A 311 1.24 16.15 -9.08
CA LEU A 311 2.31 15.21 -8.69
C LEU A 311 1.91 13.75 -8.84
N TYR A 312 0.66 13.41 -8.53
CA TYR A 312 0.19 12.02 -8.41
C TYR A 312 -0.46 11.52 -9.70
N CYS A 313 0.11 10.45 -10.27
CA CYS A 313 -0.49 9.73 -11.39
C CYS A 313 -1.51 8.71 -10.88
N ARG A 314 -2.78 8.84 -11.29
CA ARG A 314 -3.86 7.87 -10.97
C ARG A 314 -3.84 6.61 -11.84
N MET A 315 -2.89 6.49 -12.76
CA MET A 315 -2.68 5.32 -13.64
C MET A 315 -3.88 5.00 -14.55
N CYS A 316 -4.57 6.04 -15.05
CA CYS A 316 -5.76 5.85 -15.93
C CYS A 316 -5.43 5.38 -17.35
N GLY A 317 -4.15 5.35 -17.77
CA GLY A 317 -3.75 4.93 -19.11
C GLY A 317 -3.88 5.99 -20.21
N ALA A 318 -4.47 7.17 -19.95
CA ALA A 318 -4.73 8.20 -20.98
C ALA A 318 -3.48 8.70 -21.70
N CYS A 319 -2.29 8.56 -21.12
CA CYS A 319 -1.01 8.93 -21.72
C CYS A 319 -0.29 7.77 -22.43
N GLN A 320 -0.89 6.60 -22.50
CA GLN A 320 -0.26 5.44 -23.16
C GLN A 320 -0.05 5.73 -24.65
N GLY A 321 1.19 5.56 -25.10
CA GLY A 321 1.57 5.86 -26.50
C GLY A 321 1.68 7.35 -26.86
N ALA A 322 1.41 8.28 -25.93
CA ALA A 322 1.45 9.72 -26.21
C ALA A 322 2.88 10.31 -26.18
N CYS A 323 3.85 9.65 -25.54
CA CYS A 323 5.23 10.05 -25.56
C CYS A 323 5.86 9.73 -26.93
N ARG A 324 6.38 10.74 -27.65
CA ARG A 324 7.01 10.53 -28.98
C ARG A 324 8.20 9.59 -28.93
N GLU A 325 8.91 9.55 -27.81
CA GLU A 325 10.08 8.71 -27.58
C GLU A 325 9.71 7.33 -27.01
N GLY A 326 8.41 7.03 -26.85
CA GLY A 326 7.93 5.73 -26.38
C GLY A 326 8.11 5.47 -24.89
N LEU A 327 8.45 6.47 -24.07
CA LEU A 327 8.61 6.27 -22.62
C LEU A 327 7.30 5.80 -21.95
N PRO A 328 7.36 4.82 -21.04
CA PRO A 328 6.20 4.34 -20.28
C PRO A 328 5.89 5.32 -19.13
N VAL A 329 5.25 6.43 -19.48
CA VAL A 329 5.05 7.59 -18.57
C VAL A 329 4.38 7.20 -17.27
N ALA A 330 3.30 6.42 -17.31
CA ALA A 330 2.57 6.02 -16.10
C ALA A 330 3.43 5.17 -15.15
N ASP A 331 4.27 4.29 -15.70
CA ASP A 331 5.15 3.42 -14.91
C ASP A 331 6.29 4.21 -14.27
N VAL A 332 6.91 5.14 -15.02
CA VAL A 332 7.92 6.05 -14.46
C VAL A 332 7.34 6.89 -13.31
N LEU A 333 6.14 7.45 -13.49
CA LEU A 333 5.47 8.22 -12.44
C LEU A 333 5.07 7.36 -11.22
N ARG A 334 4.79 6.07 -11.44
CA ARG A 334 4.59 5.11 -10.34
C ARG A 334 5.87 4.89 -9.53
N CYS A 335 7.03 4.81 -10.17
CA CYS A 335 8.31 4.73 -9.47
C CYS A 335 8.55 5.94 -8.57
N LEU A 336 8.22 7.15 -9.04
CA LEU A 336 8.23 8.36 -8.20
C LEU A 336 7.27 8.27 -7.01
N THR A 337 6.09 7.70 -7.20
CA THR A 337 5.13 7.51 -6.10
C THR A 337 5.69 6.59 -5.01
N TYR A 338 6.44 5.54 -5.38
CA TYR A 338 7.12 4.70 -4.39
C TYR A 338 8.19 5.48 -3.62
N ALA A 339 9.03 6.28 -4.32
CA ALA A 339 10.11 7.03 -3.68
C ALA A 339 9.60 8.20 -2.83
N GLU A 340 8.76 9.05 -3.41
CA GLU A 340 8.35 10.33 -2.81
C GLU A 340 7.07 10.21 -1.98
N GLY A 341 6.12 9.35 -2.39
CA GLY A 341 4.85 9.16 -1.69
C GLY A 341 4.94 8.15 -0.54
N TYR A 342 5.61 7.03 -0.77
CA TYR A 342 5.71 5.93 0.22
C TYR A 342 7.05 5.96 0.99
N GLY A 343 7.97 6.87 0.66
CA GLY A 343 9.29 6.92 1.28
C GLY A 343 10.19 5.72 0.93
N GLN A 344 9.85 4.96 -0.11
CA GLN A 344 10.53 3.74 -0.54
C GLN A 344 11.44 4.01 -1.75
N PHE A 345 12.50 4.80 -1.54
CA PHE A 345 13.44 5.18 -2.61
C PHE A 345 14.04 3.97 -3.33
N ALA A 346 14.52 2.98 -2.56
CA ALA A 346 15.15 1.79 -3.14
C ALA A 346 14.19 1.02 -4.07
N LEU A 347 12.94 0.84 -3.63
CA LEU A 347 11.90 0.21 -4.44
C LEU A 347 11.58 1.04 -5.70
N GLY A 348 11.45 2.36 -5.56
CA GLY A 348 11.20 3.25 -6.70
C GLY A 348 12.31 3.17 -7.74
N ARG A 349 13.58 3.19 -7.29
CA ARG A 349 14.75 3.07 -8.16
C ARG A 349 14.85 1.71 -8.82
N GLU A 350 14.65 0.62 -8.08
CA GLU A 350 14.65 -0.75 -8.62
C GLU A 350 13.65 -0.87 -9.78
N ARG A 351 12.39 -0.48 -9.53
CA ARG A 351 11.33 -0.55 -10.55
C ARG A 351 11.57 0.39 -11.74
N TYR A 352 12.24 1.52 -11.53
CA TYR A 352 12.64 2.41 -12.61
C TYR A 352 13.70 1.78 -13.51
N LEU A 353 14.70 1.11 -12.93
CA LEU A 353 15.78 0.44 -13.66
C LEU A 353 15.31 -0.79 -14.47
N GLU A 354 14.15 -1.36 -14.13
CA GLU A 354 13.50 -2.42 -14.90
C GLU A 354 12.81 -1.89 -16.19
N LEU A 355 12.69 -0.56 -16.34
CA LEU A 355 12.08 0.08 -17.52
C LEU A 355 13.17 0.44 -18.53
N ASP A 356 13.50 -0.47 -19.45
CA ASP A 356 14.62 -0.37 -20.39
C ASP A 356 14.71 1.00 -21.08
N GLN A 357 13.59 1.53 -21.58
CA GLN A 357 13.56 2.81 -22.27
C GLN A 357 13.79 4.00 -21.33
N ALA A 358 13.38 3.91 -20.06
CA ALA A 358 13.47 5.01 -19.11
C ALA A 358 14.92 5.33 -18.71
N THR A 359 15.83 4.37 -18.84
CA THR A 359 17.26 4.53 -18.52
C THR A 359 18.08 5.10 -19.68
N THR A 360 17.60 4.98 -20.93
CA THR A 360 18.32 5.37 -22.14
C THR A 360 17.82 6.67 -22.75
N ILE A 361 16.51 6.94 -22.68
CA ILE A 361 15.87 8.12 -23.29
C ILE A 361 15.75 9.23 -22.25
N ARG A 362 16.29 10.41 -22.53
CA ARG A 362 16.29 11.55 -21.61
C ARG A 362 15.27 12.61 -22.01
N CYS A 363 14.40 12.97 -21.08
CA CYS A 363 13.38 14.01 -21.31
C CYS A 363 13.98 15.41 -21.52
N VAL A 364 15.21 15.68 -21.07
CA VAL A 364 15.90 16.96 -21.29
C VAL A 364 16.30 17.17 -22.75
N ASP A 365 16.45 16.10 -23.53
CA ASP A 365 16.85 16.14 -24.92
C ASP A 365 15.66 16.39 -25.88
N CYS A 366 14.41 16.31 -25.34
CA CYS A 366 13.23 16.59 -26.14
C CYS A 366 13.01 18.09 -26.35
N ALA A 367 12.66 18.50 -27.58
CA ALA A 367 12.26 19.86 -27.88
C ALA A 367 11.00 20.34 -27.11
N GLY A 368 10.19 19.42 -26.63
CA GLY A 368 9.01 19.67 -25.82
C GLY A 368 8.27 18.36 -25.49
N CYS A 369 7.54 18.34 -24.38
CA CYS A 369 6.73 17.18 -23.99
C CYS A 369 5.46 17.10 -24.83
N THR A 370 5.19 15.93 -25.42
CA THR A 370 3.97 15.66 -26.20
C THR A 370 2.83 15.10 -25.33
N VAL A 371 3.11 14.79 -24.05
CA VAL A 371 2.15 14.18 -23.15
C VAL A 371 1.44 15.27 -22.34
N ASP A 372 0.15 15.40 -22.56
CA ASP A 372 -0.74 16.21 -21.72
C ASP A 372 -1.60 15.28 -20.86
N CYS A 373 -1.64 15.54 -19.54
CA CYS A 373 -2.39 14.73 -18.61
C CYS A 373 -3.78 15.35 -18.37
N PRO A 374 -4.90 14.65 -18.73
CA PRO A 374 -6.26 15.17 -18.53
C PRO A 374 -6.60 15.37 -17.05
N HIS A 375 -5.78 14.86 -16.15
CA HIS A 375 -5.98 14.96 -14.71
C HIS A 375 -5.03 15.96 -14.02
N GLY A 376 -4.27 16.73 -14.81
CA GLY A 376 -3.47 17.86 -14.33
C GLY A 376 -2.07 17.49 -13.78
N VAL A 377 -1.58 16.27 -14.01
CA VAL A 377 -0.20 15.93 -13.65
C VAL A 377 0.77 16.69 -14.55
N HIS A 378 1.78 17.32 -13.94
CA HIS A 378 2.83 18.03 -14.67
C HIS A 378 3.85 17.04 -15.25
N VAL A 379 3.46 16.29 -16.29
CA VAL A 379 4.20 15.13 -16.80
C VAL A 379 5.66 15.46 -17.11
N ALA A 380 5.94 16.52 -17.87
CA ALA A 380 7.31 16.87 -18.26
C ALA A 380 8.24 17.07 -17.06
N SER A 381 7.80 17.80 -16.03
CA SER A 381 8.61 18.05 -14.84
C SER A 381 8.76 16.79 -13.98
N ARG A 382 7.71 15.96 -13.92
CA ARG A 382 7.74 14.70 -13.14
C ARG A 382 8.65 13.67 -13.81
N MET A 383 8.63 13.54 -15.14
CA MET A 383 9.52 12.65 -15.87
C MET A 383 10.99 13.04 -15.70
N ARG A 384 11.32 14.34 -15.83
CA ARG A 384 12.67 14.84 -15.53
C ARG A 384 13.08 14.56 -14.09
N ARG A 385 12.18 14.82 -13.12
CA ARG A 385 12.42 14.51 -11.71
C ARG A 385 12.74 13.05 -11.47
N ALA A 386 12.03 12.13 -12.14
CA ALA A 386 12.32 10.69 -12.03
C ALA A 386 13.72 10.35 -12.53
N GLN A 387 14.10 10.90 -13.68
CA GLN A 387 15.43 10.71 -14.29
C GLN A 387 16.55 11.30 -13.44
N GLU A 388 16.35 12.46 -12.83
CA GLU A 388 17.30 13.06 -11.88
C GLU A 388 17.45 12.24 -10.58
N LEU A 389 16.35 11.62 -10.13
CA LEU A 389 16.32 10.93 -8.86
C LEU A 389 16.89 9.50 -8.94
N PHE A 390 16.69 8.82 -10.07
CA PHE A 390 16.94 7.38 -10.19
C PHE A 390 18.11 7.01 -11.10
N ALA A 391 18.47 7.89 -12.06
CA ALA A 391 19.56 7.64 -13.01
C ALA A 391 20.96 7.69 -12.39
#